data_7c71d1f11a6eff2283ac1dfe8b049b1c
#
_entry.id   7c71d1f11a6eff2283ac1dfe8b049b1c
#
_cell.length_a   1.000
_cell.length_b   1.000
_cell.length_c   1.000
_cell.angle_alpha   90.00
_cell.angle_beta   90.00
_cell.angle_gamma   90.00
#
_symmetry.space_group_name_H-M   'P 1'
#
loop_
_entity.id
_entity.type
_entity.pdbx_description
1 polymer ?
#
loop_
_entity_poly.entity_id
_entity_poly.type
_entity_poly.pdbx_seq_one_letter_code
_entity_poly.pdbx_strand_id
1 'polypeptide(L)'
;MKLICEVNEEIQCLVEDDLNEEGKKNYFIEGVFMQGNIKNKNGRVYPVDVLKKEVDRYNKQYIAENRAYGELGHPQGPTINLERVSHMIKELRQDGDNFRGKAKIMDTPYGNIVKNLMNEGAKLGVSSRGMGTLAKKGDSMEVGKDFHLATAGDIVADPSAPQAFVEGIMEGKEWVWDNCILHEVDIASAEQQIEEAASARRTEVEVLKVWEKLVKGL
;
A
#
# COMPACT_ATOMS: atom_id res chain seq x y z
N MET A 1 -10.60 8.35 -3.60
CA MET A 1 -9.79 7.74 -2.49
C MET A 1 -8.32 8.03 -2.75
N LYS A 2 -7.57 8.33 -1.70
CA LYS A 2 -6.12 8.58 -1.82
C LYS A 2 -5.34 7.30 -1.57
N LEU A 3 -4.22 7.09 -2.26
CA LEU A 3 -3.28 6.01 -1.94
C LEU A 3 -2.55 6.36 -0.64
N ILE A 4 -2.48 5.39 0.26
CA ILE A 4 -1.88 5.54 1.57
C ILE A 4 -0.82 4.46 1.73
N CYS A 5 0.44 4.87 1.95
CA CYS A 5 1.57 3.97 2.18
C CYS A 5 2.19 4.26 3.54
N GLU A 6 2.51 3.21 4.28
CA GLU A 6 3.11 3.29 5.61
C GLU A 6 4.30 2.35 5.73
N VAL A 7 5.38 2.83 6.34
CA VAL A 7 6.62 2.07 6.52
C VAL A 7 6.82 1.73 7.99
N ASN A 8 7.19 0.48 8.28
CA ASN A 8 7.55 0.00 9.60
C ASN A 8 8.97 -0.58 9.60
N GLU A 9 9.77 -0.20 10.59
CA GLU A 9 11.19 -0.57 10.72
C GLU A 9 11.42 -1.80 11.61
N GLU A 10 10.41 -2.24 12.39
CA GLU A 10 10.53 -3.35 13.33
C GLU A 10 10.31 -4.70 12.63
N ILE A 11 11.15 -5.00 11.63
CA ILE A 11 11.06 -6.25 10.87
C ILE A 11 12.30 -7.10 11.14
N GLN A 12 12.06 -8.38 11.41
CA GLN A 12 13.10 -9.41 11.56
C GLN A 12 13.16 -10.28 10.30
N CYS A 13 14.38 -10.53 9.84
CA CYS A 13 14.63 -11.49 8.78
C CYS A 13 14.91 -12.87 9.40
N LEU A 14 14.15 -13.88 9.01
CA LEU A 14 14.27 -15.25 9.49
C LEU A 14 14.63 -16.18 8.35
N VAL A 15 15.51 -17.12 8.62
CA VAL A 15 15.88 -18.21 7.70
C VAL A 15 15.58 -19.52 8.40
N GLU A 16 14.69 -20.31 7.83
CA GLU A 16 14.27 -21.60 8.37
C GLU A 16 14.64 -22.72 7.37
N ASP A 17 15.06 -23.88 7.86
CA ASP A 17 15.28 -25.05 7.01
C ASP A 17 13.94 -25.58 6.46
N ASP A 18 13.95 -26.05 5.23
CA ASP A 18 12.76 -26.67 4.64
C ASP A 18 12.59 -28.09 5.20
N LEU A 19 11.47 -28.37 5.83
CA LEU A 19 11.20 -29.69 6.43
C LEU A 19 10.99 -30.80 5.38
N ASN A 20 10.75 -30.42 4.12
CA ASN A 20 10.42 -31.38 3.06
C ASN A 20 11.57 -31.58 2.05
N GLU A 21 12.56 -30.68 2.03
CA GLU A 21 13.69 -30.73 1.09
C GLU A 21 15.00 -30.48 1.85
N GLU A 22 15.82 -31.49 1.98
CA GLU A 22 17.13 -31.42 2.65
C GLU A 22 18.04 -30.40 1.93
N GLY A 23 18.56 -29.43 2.70
CA GLY A 23 19.43 -28.36 2.20
C GLY A 23 18.74 -27.14 1.60
N LYS A 24 17.41 -27.13 1.51
CA LYS A 24 16.65 -25.96 1.09
C LYS A 24 16.32 -25.08 2.29
N LYS A 25 16.55 -23.77 2.14
CA LYS A 25 16.23 -22.77 3.17
C LYS A 25 15.02 -21.93 2.74
N ASN A 26 14.09 -21.77 3.67
CA ASN A 26 12.99 -20.83 3.53
C ASN A 26 13.34 -19.52 4.22
N TYR A 27 13.12 -18.41 3.52
CA TYR A 27 13.36 -17.07 4.02
C TYR A 27 12.03 -16.41 4.38
N PHE A 28 11.98 -15.77 5.54
CA PHE A 28 10.81 -15.04 6.02
C PHE A 28 11.21 -13.66 6.51
N ILE A 29 10.24 -12.77 6.47
CA ILE A 29 10.26 -11.52 7.23
C ILE A 29 9.11 -11.56 8.23
N GLU A 30 9.36 -11.11 9.46
CA GLU A 30 8.35 -11.05 10.51
C GLU A 30 8.53 -9.77 11.32
N GLY A 31 7.42 -9.17 11.76
CA GLY A 31 7.43 -7.99 12.60
C GLY A 31 6.10 -7.24 12.61
N VAL A 32 6.15 -5.98 13.03
CA VAL A 32 4.98 -5.11 13.01
C VAL A 32 4.82 -4.54 11.60
N PHE A 33 3.75 -4.90 10.91
CA PHE A 33 3.45 -4.43 9.57
C PHE A 33 2.64 -3.12 9.57
N MET A 34 1.75 -2.93 10.56
CA MET A 34 0.96 -1.72 10.73
C MET A 34 0.77 -1.39 12.21
N GLN A 35 0.62 -0.09 12.51
CA GLN A 35 0.37 0.41 13.88
C GLN A 35 -0.88 1.29 13.89
N GLY A 36 -1.76 1.01 14.85
CA GLY A 36 -2.95 1.83 15.09
C GLY A 36 -2.76 2.86 16.19
N ASN A 37 -3.61 3.86 16.22
CA ASN A 37 -3.72 4.90 17.25
C ASN A 37 -2.46 5.75 17.48
N ILE A 38 -1.39 5.53 16.71
CA ILE A 38 -0.12 6.26 16.83
C ILE A 38 0.04 7.13 15.58
N LYS A 39 0.46 8.39 15.77
CA LYS A 39 0.84 9.27 14.67
C LYS A 39 2.16 8.78 14.09
N ASN A 40 2.12 8.33 12.86
CA ASN A 40 3.28 7.84 12.14
C ASN A 40 4.17 8.97 11.61
N LYS A 41 5.29 8.63 10.96
CA LYS A 41 6.25 9.61 10.39
C LYS A 41 5.61 10.51 9.32
N ASN A 42 4.54 10.04 8.66
CA ASN A 42 3.79 10.79 7.65
C ASN A 42 2.68 11.69 8.24
N GLY A 43 2.61 11.82 9.56
CA GLY A 43 1.59 12.61 10.25
C GLY A 43 0.20 11.98 10.26
N ARG A 44 0.07 10.70 9.93
CA ARG A 44 -1.21 9.99 9.86
C ARG A 44 -1.46 9.13 11.09
N VAL A 45 -2.74 8.99 11.44
CA VAL A 45 -3.22 8.10 12.51
C VAL A 45 -4.25 7.13 11.91
N TYR A 46 -4.04 5.86 12.15
CA TYR A 46 -4.97 4.80 11.78
C TYR A 46 -5.77 4.38 13.01
N PRO A 47 -7.09 4.58 13.05
CA PRO A 47 -7.91 3.99 14.12
C PRO A 47 -7.80 2.47 14.08
N VAL A 48 -7.62 1.84 15.26
CA VAL A 48 -7.43 0.38 15.36
C VAL A 48 -8.62 -0.40 14.81
N ASP A 49 -9.84 0.11 15.01
CA ASP A 49 -11.06 -0.50 14.49
C ASP A 49 -11.09 -0.51 12.95
N VAL A 50 -10.57 0.53 12.30
CA VAL A 50 -10.43 0.61 10.84
C VAL A 50 -9.41 -0.42 10.35
N LEU A 51 -8.23 -0.47 10.97
CA LEU A 51 -7.21 -1.47 10.63
C LEU A 51 -7.72 -2.89 10.87
N LYS A 52 -8.38 -3.16 12.01
CA LYS A 52 -8.92 -4.47 12.33
C LYS A 52 -9.90 -4.96 11.28
N LYS A 53 -10.86 -4.12 10.90
CA LYS A 53 -11.82 -4.45 9.84
C LYS A 53 -11.13 -4.86 8.54
N GLU A 54 -10.10 -4.11 8.13
CA GLU A 54 -9.39 -4.38 6.89
C GLU A 54 -8.47 -5.60 6.98
N VAL A 55 -7.83 -5.81 8.12
CA VAL A 55 -7.02 -7.02 8.36
C VAL A 55 -7.91 -8.27 8.35
N ASP A 56 -9.09 -8.23 8.98
CA ASP A 56 -10.04 -9.34 8.96
C ASP A 56 -10.51 -9.65 7.52
N ARG A 57 -10.76 -8.62 6.69
CA ARG A 57 -11.09 -8.77 5.28
C ARG A 57 -9.90 -9.34 4.49
N TYR A 58 -8.71 -8.78 4.67
CA TYR A 58 -7.48 -9.16 3.96
C TYR A 58 -7.11 -10.62 4.26
N ASN A 59 -7.21 -11.03 5.51
CA ASN A 59 -7.00 -12.43 5.92
C ASN A 59 -7.93 -13.39 5.16
N LYS A 60 -9.23 -13.07 5.11
CA LYS A 60 -10.22 -13.93 4.43
C LYS A 60 -10.08 -13.95 2.92
N GLN A 61 -9.81 -12.80 2.31
CA GLN A 61 -9.85 -12.66 0.85
C GLN A 61 -8.51 -12.96 0.17
N TYR A 62 -7.39 -12.78 0.88
CA TYR A 62 -6.06 -12.89 0.29
C TYR A 62 -5.17 -13.92 0.98
N ILE A 63 -5.02 -13.87 2.31
CA ILE A 63 -4.12 -14.80 3.02
C ILE A 63 -4.67 -16.23 2.96
N ALA A 64 -5.94 -16.44 3.30
CA ALA A 64 -6.58 -17.76 3.24
C ALA A 64 -6.54 -18.38 1.84
N GLU A 65 -6.59 -17.54 0.79
CA GLU A 65 -6.57 -17.96 -0.61
C GLU A 65 -5.15 -18.03 -1.21
N ASN A 66 -4.09 -17.88 -0.39
CA ASN A 66 -2.68 -17.86 -0.82
C ASN A 66 -2.38 -16.86 -1.96
N ARG A 67 -2.98 -15.69 -1.94
CA ARG A 67 -2.79 -14.61 -2.92
C ARG A 67 -2.45 -13.24 -2.30
N ALA A 68 -1.99 -13.24 -1.05
CA ALA A 68 -1.55 -12.05 -0.35
C ALA A 68 -0.11 -11.68 -0.74
N TYR A 69 0.08 -11.22 -1.96
CA TYR A 69 1.39 -10.87 -2.50
C TYR A 69 1.86 -9.50 -2.02
N GLY A 70 3.20 -9.37 -1.92
CA GLY A 70 3.89 -8.11 -1.74
C GLY A 70 5.05 -7.96 -2.74
N GLU A 71 5.43 -6.73 -3.00
CA GLU A 71 6.42 -6.38 -4.00
C GLU A 71 7.72 -5.89 -3.36
N LEU A 72 8.81 -5.90 -4.12
CA LEU A 72 10.05 -5.23 -3.76
C LEU A 72 10.00 -3.79 -4.25
N GLY A 73 10.15 -2.85 -3.31
CA GLY A 73 9.99 -1.43 -3.52
C GLY A 73 8.52 -1.01 -3.55
N HIS A 74 8.28 0.31 -3.53
CA HIS A 74 6.94 0.87 -3.70
C HIS A 74 6.65 1.11 -5.17
N PRO A 75 5.73 0.34 -5.79
CA PRO A 75 5.25 0.67 -7.12
C PRO A 75 4.29 1.87 -7.06
N GLN A 76 4.15 2.54 -8.17
CA GLN A 76 3.11 3.54 -8.35
C GLN A 76 1.77 2.82 -8.50
N GLY A 77 0.86 3.05 -7.57
CA GLY A 77 -0.49 2.54 -7.63
C GLY A 77 -0.81 1.41 -6.63
N PRO A 78 -2.10 1.12 -6.46
CA PRO A 78 -2.58 0.14 -5.47
C PRO A 78 -2.66 -1.29 -6.01
N THR A 79 -2.50 -1.50 -7.31
CA THR A 79 -2.53 -2.84 -7.92
C THR A 79 -1.19 -3.56 -7.75
N ILE A 80 -1.24 -4.88 -7.56
CA ILE A 80 -0.05 -5.72 -7.49
C ILE A 80 0.44 -6.04 -8.91
N ASN A 81 1.71 -5.73 -9.18
CA ASN A 81 2.39 -6.16 -10.38
C ASN A 81 3.08 -7.52 -10.12
N LEU A 82 2.54 -8.59 -10.73
CA LEU A 82 3.05 -9.94 -10.51
C LEU A 82 4.51 -10.14 -10.92
N GLU A 83 5.04 -9.35 -11.85
CA GLU A 83 6.46 -9.40 -12.23
C GLU A 83 7.37 -8.95 -11.08
N ARG A 84 6.88 -8.07 -10.19
CA ARG A 84 7.63 -7.49 -9.08
C ARG A 84 7.42 -8.21 -7.75
N VAL A 85 6.56 -9.22 -7.72
CA VAL A 85 6.28 -9.99 -6.50
C VAL A 85 7.56 -10.60 -5.96
N SER A 86 7.87 -10.30 -4.70
CA SER A 86 9.03 -10.80 -3.98
C SER A 86 8.67 -11.73 -2.83
N HIS A 87 7.47 -11.62 -2.28
CA HIS A 87 7.04 -12.37 -1.11
C HIS A 87 5.53 -12.57 -1.07
N MET A 88 5.09 -13.48 -0.19
CA MET A 88 3.69 -13.77 0.09
C MET A 88 3.46 -13.70 1.60
N ILE A 89 2.52 -12.87 2.02
CA ILE A 89 2.12 -12.73 3.41
C ILE A 89 1.36 -13.99 3.83
N LYS A 90 1.82 -14.64 4.90
CA LYS A 90 1.27 -15.90 5.42
C LYS A 90 0.44 -15.71 6.67
N GLU A 91 0.78 -14.69 7.45
CA GLU A 91 0.08 -14.35 8.69
C GLU A 91 -0.05 -12.84 8.83
N LEU A 92 -1.17 -12.40 9.34
CA LEU A 92 -1.41 -11.02 9.75
C LEU A 92 -2.39 -11.03 10.91
N ARG A 93 -1.93 -10.66 12.10
CA ARG A 93 -2.71 -10.73 13.34
C ARG A 93 -2.59 -9.46 14.15
N GLN A 94 -3.66 -9.13 14.86
CA GLN A 94 -3.67 -8.02 15.81
C GLN A 94 -2.89 -8.40 17.08
N ASP A 95 -2.08 -7.47 17.57
CA ASP A 95 -1.34 -7.54 18.81
C ASP A 95 -1.42 -6.17 19.51
N GLY A 96 -2.44 -5.99 20.36
CA GLY A 96 -2.80 -4.69 20.92
C GLY A 96 -3.20 -3.70 19.82
N ASP A 97 -2.51 -2.56 19.77
CA ASP A 97 -2.68 -1.55 18.72
C ASP A 97 -1.83 -1.84 17.48
N ASN A 98 -0.98 -2.84 17.52
CA ASN A 98 -0.13 -3.26 16.41
C ASN A 98 -0.77 -4.40 15.61
N PHE A 99 -0.34 -4.53 14.37
CA PHE A 99 -0.67 -5.66 13.50
C PHE A 99 0.64 -6.31 13.04
N ARG A 100 0.90 -7.49 13.58
CA ARG A 100 2.11 -8.26 13.25
C ARG A 100 1.83 -9.17 12.06
N GLY A 101 2.82 -9.22 11.16
CA GLY A 101 2.76 -10.07 9.97
C GLY A 101 3.97 -10.98 9.87
N LYS A 102 3.80 -12.11 9.18
CA LYS A 102 4.87 -12.99 8.71
C LYS A 102 4.68 -13.21 7.21
N ALA A 103 5.75 -13.04 6.43
CA ALA A 103 5.71 -13.24 4.98
C ALA A 103 6.87 -14.12 4.53
N LYS A 104 6.58 -15.07 3.63
CA LYS A 104 7.57 -15.94 3.00
C LYS A 104 8.14 -15.26 1.75
N ILE A 105 9.46 -15.19 1.65
CA ILE A 105 10.15 -14.73 0.44
C ILE A 105 10.05 -15.82 -0.62
N MET A 106 9.59 -15.46 -1.80
CA MET A 106 9.32 -16.40 -2.89
C MET A 106 10.54 -16.59 -3.79
N ASP A 107 10.56 -17.70 -4.55
CA ASP A 107 11.58 -17.96 -5.58
C ASP A 107 11.23 -17.26 -6.90
N THR A 108 11.03 -15.93 -6.82
CA THR A 108 10.85 -15.04 -7.96
C THR A 108 12.12 -14.22 -8.18
N PRO A 109 12.29 -13.58 -9.35
CA PRO A 109 13.47 -12.71 -9.57
C PRO A 109 13.64 -11.66 -8.47
N TYR A 110 12.56 -10.99 -8.05
CA TYR A 110 12.59 -9.99 -6.98
C TYR A 110 12.75 -10.60 -5.59
N GLY A 111 12.19 -11.79 -5.35
CA GLY A 111 12.41 -12.52 -4.10
C GLY A 111 13.86 -12.97 -3.95
N ASN A 112 14.52 -13.35 -5.02
CA ASN A 112 15.95 -13.71 -4.99
C ASN A 112 16.83 -12.49 -4.68
N ILE A 113 16.47 -11.29 -5.15
CA ILE A 113 17.15 -10.05 -4.73
C ILE A 113 17.01 -9.87 -3.21
N VAL A 114 15.80 -10.04 -2.66
CA VAL A 114 15.57 -9.93 -1.21
C VAL A 114 16.41 -10.94 -0.44
N LYS A 115 16.45 -12.22 -0.87
CA LYS A 115 17.27 -13.26 -0.21
C LYS A 115 18.76 -12.89 -0.20
N ASN A 116 19.27 -12.39 -1.32
CA ASN A 116 20.67 -11.97 -1.40
C ASN A 116 20.94 -10.80 -0.44
N LEU A 117 20.06 -9.81 -0.39
CA LEU A 117 20.18 -8.70 0.57
C LEU A 117 20.15 -9.18 2.02
N MET A 118 19.27 -10.14 2.36
CA MET A 118 19.21 -10.73 3.69
C MET A 118 20.50 -11.50 4.04
N ASN A 119 21.06 -12.25 3.09
CA ASN A 119 22.29 -12.98 3.29
C ASN A 119 23.50 -12.05 3.52
N GLU A 120 23.49 -10.87 2.94
CA GLU A 120 24.48 -9.81 3.17
C GLU A 120 24.22 -8.97 4.43
N GLY A 121 23.19 -9.32 5.21
CA GLY A 121 22.85 -8.62 6.44
C GLY A 121 22.14 -7.27 6.27
N ALA A 122 21.59 -7.00 5.08
CA ALA A 122 20.86 -5.77 4.83
C ALA A 122 19.61 -5.68 5.73
N LYS A 123 19.36 -4.49 6.29
CA LYS A 123 18.12 -4.18 7.01
C LYS A 123 17.06 -3.81 5.99
N LEU A 124 15.93 -4.48 6.07
CA LEU A 124 14.78 -4.27 5.20
C LEU A 124 13.59 -3.78 6.02
N GLY A 125 12.82 -2.86 5.48
CA GLY A 125 11.57 -2.40 6.05
C GLY A 125 10.36 -3.01 5.35
N VAL A 126 9.19 -2.83 5.94
CA VAL A 126 7.90 -3.17 5.32
C VAL A 126 7.01 -1.95 5.32
N SER A 127 6.32 -1.76 4.22
CA SER A 127 5.38 -0.66 4.03
C SER A 127 4.03 -1.18 3.55
N SER A 128 2.96 -0.93 4.30
CA SER A 128 1.61 -1.23 3.85
C SER A 128 1.16 -0.23 2.78
N ARG A 129 0.33 -0.70 1.85
CA ARG A 129 -0.23 0.09 0.77
C ARG A 129 -1.74 -0.08 0.73
N GLY A 130 -2.47 1.02 0.74
CA GLY A 130 -3.92 1.01 0.75
C GLY A 130 -4.51 2.29 0.16
N MET A 131 -5.81 2.36 0.12
CA MET A 131 -6.59 3.51 -0.33
C MET A 131 -7.59 3.91 0.73
N GLY A 132 -7.89 5.20 0.83
CA GLY A 132 -8.86 5.70 1.78
C GLY A 132 -8.96 7.22 1.77
N THR A 133 -9.91 7.74 2.50
CA THR A 133 -10.01 9.17 2.78
C THR A 133 -9.15 9.56 3.97
N LEU A 134 -8.71 10.80 3.98
CA LEU A 134 -7.95 11.40 5.09
C LEU A 134 -8.71 12.60 5.61
N ALA A 135 -8.97 12.65 6.91
CA ALA A 135 -9.61 13.77 7.58
C ALA A 135 -8.62 14.44 8.54
N LYS A 136 -8.55 15.77 8.51
CA LYS A 136 -7.70 16.51 9.46
C LYS A 136 -8.28 16.42 10.86
N LYS A 137 -7.47 16.03 11.83
CA LYS A 137 -7.84 15.93 13.25
C LYS A 137 -6.71 16.50 14.11
N GLY A 138 -6.86 17.75 14.52
CA GLY A 138 -5.80 18.48 15.21
C GLY A 138 -4.58 18.70 14.31
N ASP A 139 -3.43 18.18 14.73
CA ASP A 139 -2.15 18.26 14.03
C ASP A 139 -1.82 16.96 13.24
N SER A 140 -2.78 16.06 13.08
CA SER A 140 -2.64 14.80 12.36
C SER A 140 -3.74 14.61 11.31
N MET A 141 -3.52 13.65 10.39
CA MET A 141 -4.50 13.19 9.42
C MET A 141 -5.02 11.82 9.84
N GLU A 142 -6.29 11.71 10.16
CA GLU A 142 -6.93 10.44 10.53
C GLU A 142 -7.42 9.72 9.27
N VAL A 143 -7.11 8.42 9.18
CA VAL A 143 -7.54 7.56 8.07
C VAL A 143 -9.01 7.19 8.25
N GLY A 144 -9.78 7.34 7.18
CA GLY A 144 -11.22 7.13 7.18
C GLY A 144 -11.65 5.67 7.24
N LYS A 145 -12.93 5.44 7.55
CA LYS A 145 -13.54 4.09 7.63
C LYS A 145 -13.66 3.38 6.30
N ASP A 146 -13.42 4.09 5.20
CA ASP A 146 -13.36 3.60 3.82
C ASP A 146 -11.97 3.07 3.44
N PHE A 147 -11.04 2.99 4.40
CA PHE A 147 -9.70 2.43 4.17
C PHE A 147 -9.81 1.01 3.60
N HIS A 148 -9.09 0.78 2.50
CA HIS A 148 -9.00 -0.49 1.81
C HIS A 148 -7.54 -0.87 1.62
N LEU A 149 -7.12 -1.97 2.24
CA LEU A 149 -5.76 -2.48 2.18
C LEU A 149 -5.53 -3.22 0.85
N ALA A 150 -4.62 -2.71 0.04
CA ALA A 150 -4.19 -3.34 -1.22
C ALA A 150 -3.13 -4.40 -0.97
N THR A 151 -2.11 -4.07 -0.16
CA THR A 151 -1.16 -5.05 0.39
C THR A 151 -0.81 -4.68 1.83
N ALA A 152 -0.64 -5.70 2.67
CA ALA A 152 -0.25 -5.49 4.06
C ALA A 152 1.24 -5.16 4.20
N GLY A 153 2.05 -5.39 3.18
CA GLY A 153 3.44 -5.00 3.18
C GLY A 153 4.14 -5.21 1.84
N ASP A 154 4.80 -4.17 1.34
CA ASP A 154 5.84 -4.24 0.33
C ASP A 154 7.21 -4.18 1.05
N ILE A 155 8.23 -4.88 0.55
CA ILE A 155 9.58 -4.78 1.09
C ILE A 155 10.24 -3.54 0.53
N VAL A 156 10.75 -2.68 1.43
CA VAL A 156 11.40 -1.42 1.08
C VAL A 156 12.79 -1.32 1.69
N ALA A 157 13.68 -0.54 1.08
CA ALA A 157 14.95 -0.18 1.68
C ALA A 157 14.72 0.68 2.93
N ASP A 158 15.74 0.79 3.78
CA ASP A 158 15.70 1.51 5.07
C ASP A 158 14.92 2.83 4.96
N PRO A 159 13.84 2.98 5.75
CA PRO A 159 12.99 4.17 5.78
C PRO A 159 13.62 5.38 6.47
N SER A 160 14.93 5.40 6.69
CA SER A 160 15.65 6.56 7.23
C SER A 160 15.63 7.78 6.28
N ALA A 161 15.12 7.62 5.06
CA ALA A 161 14.84 8.70 4.12
C ALA A 161 13.31 8.89 3.94
N PRO A 162 12.59 9.42 4.94
CA PRO A 162 11.12 9.49 4.93
C PRO A 162 10.55 10.40 3.82
N GLN A 163 11.34 11.37 3.37
CA GLN A 163 10.90 12.34 2.37
C GLN A 163 10.96 11.82 0.92
N ALA A 164 11.79 10.81 0.65
CA ALA A 164 11.97 10.32 -0.72
C ALA A 164 10.86 9.37 -1.21
N PHE A 165 10.03 8.83 -0.31
CA PHE A 165 9.09 7.76 -0.66
C PHE A 165 7.62 8.14 -0.67
N VAL A 166 7.19 9.23 -0.05
CA VAL A 166 5.76 9.50 0.17
C VAL A 166 5.29 10.86 -0.36
N GLU A 167 6.11 11.88 -0.34
CA GLU A 167 5.67 13.21 -0.79
C GLU A 167 5.62 13.39 -2.31
N GLY A 168 6.37 12.58 -3.06
CA GLY A 168 6.51 12.76 -4.51
C GLY A 168 5.53 11.97 -5.39
N ILE A 169 4.81 10.99 -4.85
CA ILE A 169 4.12 10.01 -5.72
C ILE A 169 2.62 10.24 -5.83
N MET A 170 1.96 10.88 -4.83
CA MET A 170 0.50 10.86 -4.76
C MET A 170 -0.18 12.20 -4.38
N GLU A 171 0.52 13.31 -4.35
CA GLU A 171 -0.16 14.60 -4.27
C GLU A 171 -0.85 14.89 -5.62
N GLY A 172 -2.17 14.97 -5.58
CA GLY A 172 -3.00 15.35 -6.73
C GLY A 172 -3.60 14.19 -7.53
N LYS A 173 -3.47 12.94 -7.07
CA LYS A 173 -4.09 11.80 -7.76
C LYS A 173 -5.14 11.12 -6.89
N GLU A 174 -6.25 10.75 -7.51
CA GLU A 174 -7.29 9.92 -6.92
C GLU A 174 -7.49 8.62 -7.71
N TRP A 175 -7.94 7.59 -7.00
CA TRP A 175 -8.23 6.30 -7.60
C TRP A 175 -9.72 6.02 -7.53
N VAL A 176 -10.31 5.70 -8.67
CA VAL A 176 -11.75 5.45 -8.79
C VAL A 176 -11.96 4.04 -9.34
N TRP A 177 -12.88 3.30 -8.72
CA TRP A 177 -13.33 2.00 -9.23
C TRP A 177 -14.40 2.21 -10.29
N ASP A 178 -14.16 1.71 -11.50
CA ASP A 178 -15.16 1.59 -12.54
C ASP A 178 -15.16 0.17 -13.11
N ASN A 179 -16.33 -0.48 -13.12
CA ASN A 179 -16.52 -1.84 -13.63
C ASN A 179 -15.46 -2.85 -13.14
N CYS A 180 -15.10 -2.82 -11.84
CA CYS A 180 -14.05 -3.64 -11.24
C CYS A 180 -12.62 -3.35 -11.74
N ILE A 181 -12.39 -2.28 -12.46
CA ILE A 181 -11.08 -1.76 -12.86
C ILE A 181 -10.80 -0.50 -12.04
N LEU A 182 -9.57 -0.39 -11.55
CA LEU A 182 -9.11 0.76 -10.78
C LEU A 182 -8.37 1.72 -11.70
N HIS A 183 -8.88 2.95 -11.82
CA HIS A 183 -8.33 4.01 -12.65
C HIS A 183 -7.67 5.10 -11.81
N GLU A 184 -6.52 5.57 -12.27
CA GLU A 184 -5.83 6.74 -11.72
C GLU A 184 -6.40 8.03 -12.32
N VAL A 185 -6.75 9.00 -11.47
CA VAL A 185 -7.24 10.31 -11.88
C VAL A 185 -6.31 11.39 -11.35
N ASP A 186 -5.76 12.19 -12.22
CA ASP A 186 -4.98 13.38 -11.89
C ASP A 186 -5.91 14.57 -11.63
N ILE A 187 -6.07 14.94 -10.36
CA ILE A 187 -7.00 16.00 -9.92
C ILE A 187 -6.57 17.36 -10.46
N ALA A 188 -5.27 17.67 -10.46
CA ALA A 188 -4.78 18.97 -10.90
C ALA A 188 -5.06 19.17 -12.41
N SER A 189 -4.86 18.11 -13.22
CA SER A 189 -5.20 18.12 -14.64
C SER A 189 -6.71 18.26 -14.86
N ALA A 190 -7.53 17.64 -14.01
CA ALA A 190 -8.97 17.73 -14.06
C ALA A 190 -9.48 19.13 -13.68
N GLU A 191 -8.95 19.70 -12.59
CA GLU A 191 -9.27 21.06 -12.16
C GLU A 191 -8.88 22.08 -13.21
N GLN A 192 -7.68 21.97 -13.80
CA GLN A 192 -7.24 22.85 -14.88
C GLN A 192 -8.17 22.78 -16.09
N GLN A 193 -8.59 21.59 -16.52
CA GLN A 193 -9.53 21.42 -17.63
C GLN A 193 -10.90 22.04 -17.32
N ILE A 194 -11.38 21.96 -16.08
CA ILE A 194 -12.62 22.59 -15.63
C ILE A 194 -12.48 24.12 -15.64
N GLU A 195 -11.39 24.67 -15.12
CA GLU A 195 -11.11 26.11 -15.10
C GLU A 195 -10.96 26.67 -16.53
N GLU A 196 -10.24 25.98 -17.40
CA GLU A 196 -10.12 26.35 -18.83
C GLU A 196 -11.47 26.31 -19.52
N ALA A 197 -12.32 25.33 -19.27
CA ALA A 197 -13.66 25.24 -19.83
C ALA A 197 -14.56 26.34 -19.28
N ALA A 198 -14.48 26.71 -18.03
CA ALA A 198 -15.23 27.79 -17.41
C ALA A 198 -14.78 29.18 -17.92
N SER A 199 -13.44 29.39 -18.00
CA SER A 199 -12.88 30.68 -18.49
C SER A 199 -13.15 30.96 -19.98
N ALA A 200 -13.26 29.90 -20.78
CA ALA A 200 -13.54 29.98 -22.20
C ALA A 200 -15.01 30.35 -22.55
N ARG A 201 -15.84 30.72 -21.56
CA ARG A 201 -17.28 30.97 -21.71
C ARG A 201 -18.04 29.88 -22.46
N ARG A 202 -17.61 28.64 -22.26
CA ARG A 202 -18.31 27.47 -22.81
C ARG A 202 -19.68 27.33 -22.15
N THR A 203 -20.63 26.80 -22.90
CA THR A 203 -21.98 26.58 -22.39
C THR A 203 -21.94 25.54 -21.23
N GLU A 204 -22.91 25.63 -20.32
CA GLU A 204 -23.07 24.68 -19.20
C GLU A 204 -23.04 23.22 -19.66
N VAL A 205 -23.53 22.95 -20.88
CA VAL A 205 -23.51 21.64 -21.54
C VAL A 205 -22.09 21.18 -21.90
N GLU A 206 -21.17 22.09 -22.25
CA GLU A 206 -19.78 21.74 -22.56
C GLU A 206 -18.98 21.48 -21.28
N VAL A 207 -19.24 22.21 -20.21
CA VAL A 207 -18.68 21.97 -18.88
C VAL A 207 -19.15 20.62 -18.35
N LEU A 208 -20.44 20.29 -18.47
CA LEU A 208 -21.01 19.00 -18.15
C LEU A 208 -20.39 17.85 -18.95
N LYS A 209 -20.14 18.06 -20.27
CA LYS A 209 -19.46 17.04 -21.09
C LYS A 209 -18.01 16.81 -20.68
N VAL A 210 -17.28 17.84 -20.26
CA VAL A 210 -15.93 17.69 -19.70
C VAL A 210 -16.01 16.93 -18.38
N TRP A 211 -16.98 17.26 -17.54
CA TRP A 211 -17.26 16.55 -16.28
C TRP A 211 -17.66 15.08 -16.50
N GLU A 212 -18.57 14.83 -17.45
CA GLU A 212 -18.96 13.48 -17.84
C GLU A 212 -17.79 12.66 -18.42
N LYS A 213 -16.89 13.32 -19.14
CA LYS A 213 -15.69 12.68 -19.68
C LYS A 213 -14.64 12.39 -18.60
N LEU A 214 -14.56 13.24 -17.59
CA LEU A 214 -13.77 13.01 -16.38
C LEU A 214 -14.32 11.88 -15.51
N VAL A 215 -15.65 11.79 -15.40
CA VAL A 215 -16.33 10.76 -14.60
C VAL A 215 -16.49 9.44 -15.38
N LYS A 216 -16.50 9.48 -16.74
CA LYS A 216 -16.66 8.31 -17.63
C LYS A 216 -15.40 7.93 -18.41
N GLY A 217 -14.39 8.75 -18.41
CA GLY A 217 -13.08 8.44 -19.02
C GLY A 217 -12.08 7.92 -18.02
N LEU A 218 -12.73 7.64 -17.14
CA LEU A 218 -12.63 6.67 -16.07
C LEU A 218 -13.08 5.32 -16.60
#